data_ed5095630ce880238df148ac637dec2e
#
_entry.id   ed5095630ce880238df148ac637dec2e
#
_cell.length_a   1.000
_cell.length_b   1.000
_cell.length_c   1.000
_cell.angle_alpha   90.00
_cell.angle_beta   90.00
_cell.angle_gamma   90.00
#
_symmetry.space_group_name_H-M   'P 1'
#
loop_
_entity.id
_entity.type
_entity.pdbx_description
1 polymer ?
#
loop_
_entity_poly.entity_id
_entity_poly.type
_entity_poly.pdbx_seq_one_letter_code
_entity_poly.pdbx_strand_id
1 'polypeptide(L)'
;MDELMNITVGNLLEDIAKKYPDRLCIKFPNGNYERTWKEFNEETTRVAKGFLKMDIQKGDHVAIWANNCPEWVITFFAAAKIGAVLVTVNTSYKIFELEYLLRQSDTKCLVMIESL
;
A
#
# COMPACT_ATOMS: atom_id res chain seq x y z
N MET A 1 -24.40 0.72 -19.78
CA MET A 1 -23.32 0.51 -18.97
C MET A 1 -23.43 1.30 -17.75
N ASP A 2 -23.11 0.64 -16.80
CA ASP A 2 -23.05 1.36 -15.64
C ASP A 2 -22.04 2.42 -15.67
N GLU A 3 -22.26 3.40 -14.88
CA GLU A 3 -21.33 4.48 -14.76
C GLU A 3 -20.05 3.98 -14.15
N LEU A 4 -18.94 4.49 -14.62
CA LEU A 4 -17.67 4.24 -13.99
C LEU A 4 -17.66 4.91 -12.64
N MET A 5 -17.12 4.23 -11.65
CA MET A 5 -16.95 4.81 -10.34
C MET A 5 -15.90 5.92 -10.42
N ASN A 6 -16.32 7.12 -10.08
CA ASN A 6 -15.41 8.26 -10.08
C ASN A 6 -14.86 8.47 -8.67
N ILE A 7 -14.18 7.46 -8.17
CA ILE A 7 -13.68 7.44 -6.79
C ILE A 7 -12.30 6.80 -6.76
N THR A 8 -11.42 7.31 -5.92
CA THR A 8 -10.09 6.73 -5.75
C THR A 8 -10.15 5.46 -4.91
N VAL A 9 -9.12 4.62 -5.03
CA VAL A 9 -9.02 3.40 -4.23
C VAL A 9 -9.02 3.73 -2.73
N GLY A 10 -8.33 4.79 -2.33
CA GLY A 10 -8.30 5.20 -0.94
C GLY A 10 -9.68 5.60 -0.42
N ASN A 11 -10.44 6.36 -1.21
CA ASN A 11 -11.79 6.76 -0.82
C ASN A 11 -12.74 5.58 -0.79
N LEU A 12 -12.58 4.63 -1.71
CA LEU A 12 -13.39 3.42 -1.72
C LEU A 12 -13.20 2.63 -0.44
N LEU A 13 -11.96 2.49 0.02
CA LEU A 13 -11.67 1.79 1.27
C LEU A 13 -12.36 2.49 2.46
N GLU A 14 -12.30 3.81 2.52
CA GLU A 14 -12.95 4.56 3.59
C GLU A 14 -14.46 4.39 3.58
N ASP A 15 -15.07 4.41 2.38
CA ASP A 15 -16.51 4.23 2.25
C ASP A 15 -16.95 2.84 2.72
N ILE A 16 -16.22 1.80 2.32
CA ILE A 16 -16.55 0.44 2.74
C ILE A 16 -16.37 0.29 4.24
N ALA A 17 -15.33 0.88 4.81
CA ALA A 17 -15.07 0.81 6.24
C ALA A 17 -16.19 1.48 7.04
N LYS A 18 -16.80 2.53 6.51
CA LYS A 18 -17.94 3.18 7.15
C LYS A 18 -19.21 2.33 7.10
N LYS A 19 -19.43 1.63 5.97
CA LYS A 19 -20.62 0.82 5.79
C LYS A 19 -20.55 -0.51 6.54
N TYR A 20 -19.38 -1.13 6.58
CA TYR A 20 -19.21 -2.47 7.13
C TYR A 20 -18.00 -2.54 8.07
N PRO A 21 -17.97 -1.72 9.13
CA PRO A 21 -16.76 -1.59 9.95
C PRO A 21 -16.33 -2.89 10.62
N ASP A 22 -17.27 -3.75 10.98
CA ASP A 22 -16.98 -4.95 11.75
C ASP A 22 -16.85 -6.21 10.92
N ARG A 23 -17.00 -6.12 9.60
CA ARG A 23 -16.80 -7.27 8.72
C ARG A 23 -15.34 -7.51 8.46
N LEU A 24 -14.99 -8.77 8.28
CA LEU A 24 -13.62 -9.16 7.95
C LEU A 24 -13.23 -8.58 6.60
N CYS A 25 -12.12 -7.86 6.57
CA CYS A 25 -11.56 -7.29 5.34
C CYS A 25 -10.49 -8.19 4.76
N ILE A 26 -9.56 -8.63 5.58
CA ILE A 26 -8.38 -9.33 5.12
C ILE A 26 -7.91 -10.33 6.16
N LYS A 27 -7.43 -11.47 5.69
CA LYS A 27 -6.91 -12.53 6.54
C LYS A 27 -5.70 -13.18 5.87
N PHE A 28 -4.60 -13.27 6.61
CA PHE A 28 -3.40 -14.00 6.19
C PHE A 28 -3.19 -15.13 7.19
N PRO A 29 -3.60 -16.37 6.85
CA PRO A 29 -3.59 -17.48 7.82
C PRO A 29 -2.21 -17.77 8.40
N ASN A 30 -1.18 -17.71 7.56
CA ASN A 30 0.17 -18.07 7.99
C ASN A 30 0.83 -17.03 8.87
N GLY A 31 0.37 -15.80 8.81
CA GLY A 31 0.96 -14.70 9.57
C GLY A 31 0.12 -14.27 10.77
N ASN A 32 -0.97 -14.98 11.02
CA ASN A 32 -1.91 -14.60 12.08
C ASN A 32 -2.34 -13.14 11.98
N TYR A 33 -2.48 -12.67 10.76
CA TYR A 33 -2.91 -11.31 10.50
C TYR A 33 -4.36 -11.34 10.03
N GLU A 34 -5.21 -10.62 10.74
CA GLU A 34 -6.63 -10.56 10.43
C GLU A 34 -7.15 -9.20 10.85
N ARG A 35 -7.86 -8.52 9.95
CA ARG A 35 -8.38 -7.17 10.24
C ARG A 35 -9.79 -7.01 9.70
N THR A 36 -10.63 -6.33 10.46
CA THR A 36 -11.91 -5.84 9.96
C THR A 36 -11.66 -4.64 9.04
N TRP A 37 -12.71 -4.23 8.32
CA TRP A 37 -12.60 -3.05 7.45
C TRP A 37 -12.19 -1.82 8.24
N LYS A 38 -12.75 -1.63 9.43
CA LYS A 38 -12.41 -0.50 10.28
C LYS A 38 -10.93 -0.55 10.70
N GLU A 39 -10.49 -1.70 11.17
CA GLU A 39 -9.11 -1.87 11.62
C GLU A 39 -8.11 -1.66 10.50
N PHE A 40 -8.40 -2.23 9.33
CA PHE A 40 -7.53 -2.10 8.18
C PHE A 40 -7.47 -0.65 7.70
N ASN A 41 -8.62 0.03 7.67
CA ASN A 41 -8.65 1.44 7.29
C ASN A 41 -7.83 2.30 8.24
N GLU A 42 -7.95 2.08 9.54
CA GLU A 42 -7.18 2.82 10.54
C GLU A 42 -5.68 2.56 10.40
N GLU A 43 -5.31 1.33 10.16
CA GLU A 43 -3.92 0.94 10.01
C GLU A 43 -3.29 1.59 8.77
N THR A 44 -3.98 1.53 7.65
CA THR A 44 -3.49 2.13 6.40
C THR A 44 -3.43 3.66 6.51
N THR A 45 -4.35 4.27 7.26
CA THR A 45 -4.32 5.70 7.50
C THR A 45 -3.09 6.11 8.31
N ARG A 46 -2.74 5.33 9.33
CA ARG A 46 -1.52 5.61 10.11
C ARG A 46 -0.27 5.55 9.25
N VAL A 47 -0.18 4.54 8.39
CA VAL A 47 0.98 4.42 7.49
C VAL A 47 1.00 5.57 6.47
N ALA A 48 -0.17 5.95 5.96
CA ALA A 48 -0.28 7.08 5.03
C ALA A 48 0.22 8.38 5.68
N LYS A 49 -0.16 8.61 6.94
CA LYS A 49 0.33 9.78 7.67
C LYS A 49 1.84 9.73 7.87
N GLY A 50 2.39 8.54 8.08
CA GLY A 50 3.84 8.36 8.15
C GLY A 50 4.52 8.75 6.85
N PHE A 51 3.95 8.36 5.71
CA PHE A 51 4.48 8.77 4.41
C PHE A 51 4.46 10.29 4.25
N LEU A 52 3.39 10.94 4.66
CA LEU A 52 3.30 12.40 4.59
C LEU A 52 4.37 13.07 5.44
N LYS A 53 4.68 12.51 6.61
CA LYS A 53 5.75 13.03 7.46
C LYS A 53 7.13 12.88 6.83
N MET A 54 7.29 11.91 5.92
CA MET A 54 8.50 11.72 5.14
C MET A 54 8.52 12.57 3.87
N ASP A 55 7.58 13.52 3.76
CA ASP A 55 7.45 14.42 2.62
C ASP A 55 7.13 13.71 1.31
N ILE A 56 6.43 12.58 1.37
CA ILE A 56 5.92 11.90 0.19
C ILE A 56 4.61 12.59 -0.19
N GLN A 57 4.50 13.02 -1.44
CA GLN A 57 3.38 13.80 -1.93
C GLN A 57 2.65 13.08 -3.05
N LYS A 58 1.49 13.61 -3.43
CA LYS A 58 0.72 13.10 -4.53
C LYS A 58 1.57 13.02 -5.80
N GLY A 59 1.55 11.88 -6.44
CA GLY A 59 2.32 11.63 -7.66
C GLY A 59 3.74 11.10 -7.41
N ASP A 60 4.22 11.14 -6.18
CA ASP A 60 5.53 10.57 -5.86
C ASP A 60 5.49 9.05 -5.98
N HIS A 61 6.61 8.46 -6.34
CA HIS A 61 6.72 7.02 -6.50
C HIS A 61 7.24 6.37 -5.23
N VAL A 62 6.50 5.38 -4.74
CA VAL A 62 6.88 4.56 -3.59
C VAL A 62 7.05 3.14 -4.08
N ALA A 63 8.26 2.60 -3.97
CA ALA A 63 8.52 1.23 -4.37
C ALA A 63 8.32 0.29 -3.19
N ILE A 64 7.80 -0.91 -3.47
CA ILE A 64 7.71 -1.95 -2.47
C ILE A 64 8.41 -3.21 -2.97
N TRP A 65 9.32 -3.72 -2.15
CA TRP A 65 10.10 -4.92 -2.41
C TRP A 65 9.79 -5.92 -1.31
N ALA A 66 8.75 -6.71 -1.52
CA ALA A 66 8.25 -7.63 -0.51
C ALA A 66 7.46 -8.75 -1.16
N ASN A 67 7.38 -9.87 -0.46
CA ASN A 67 6.53 -10.97 -0.85
C ASN A 67 5.07 -10.66 -0.57
N ASN A 68 4.18 -11.59 -0.91
CA ASN A 68 2.77 -11.45 -0.61
C ASN A 68 2.57 -11.55 0.91
N CYS A 69 2.42 -10.42 1.57
CA CYS A 69 2.33 -10.30 3.01
C CYS A 69 1.43 -9.12 3.37
N PRO A 70 1.00 -9.01 4.65
CA PRO A 70 0.13 -7.91 5.07
C PRO A 70 0.74 -6.53 4.80
N GLU A 71 2.04 -6.39 5.03
CA GLU A 71 2.74 -5.13 4.82
C GLU A 71 2.64 -4.64 3.38
N TRP A 72 2.63 -5.57 2.42
CA TRP A 72 2.47 -5.23 1.01
C TRP A 72 1.12 -4.57 0.77
N VAL A 73 0.06 -5.18 1.30
CA VAL A 73 -1.30 -4.68 1.12
C VAL A 73 -1.49 -3.34 1.84
N ILE A 74 -0.95 -3.23 3.05
CA ILE A 74 -1.01 -1.99 3.83
C ILE A 74 -0.33 -0.85 3.07
N THR A 75 0.86 -1.11 2.53
CA THR A 75 1.61 -0.11 1.77
C THR A 75 0.85 0.33 0.53
N PHE A 76 0.25 -0.63 -0.18
CA PHE A 76 -0.55 -0.34 -1.37
C PHE A 76 -1.67 0.66 -1.05
N PHE A 77 -2.47 0.37 -0.03
CA PHE A 77 -3.60 1.24 0.30
C PHE A 77 -3.16 2.54 0.95
N ALA A 78 -2.09 2.52 1.73
CA ALA A 78 -1.56 3.76 2.31
C ALA A 78 -1.08 4.72 1.21
N ALA A 79 -0.35 4.21 0.22
CA ALA A 79 0.08 5.02 -0.92
C ALA A 79 -1.11 5.55 -1.69
N ALA A 80 -2.14 4.71 -1.90
CA ALA A 80 -3.35 5.13 -2.60
C ALA A 80 -4.06 6.27 -1.86
N LYS A 81 -4.07 6.26 -0.54
CA LYS A 81 -4.73 7.29 0.26
C LYS A 81 -4.14 8.68 0.06
N ILE A 82 -2.85 8.77 -0.20
CA ILE A 82 -2.19 10.06 -0.40
C ILE A 82 -1.93 10.37 -1.88
N GLY A 83 -2.40 9.49 -2.78
CA GLY A 83 -2.22 9.71 -4.21
C GLY A 83 -0.82 9.43 -4.72
N ALA A 84 0.00 8.71 -3.96
CA ALA A 84 1.31 8.28 -4.42
C ALA A 84 1.18 7.11 -5.38
N VAL A 85 2.20 6.92 -6.21
CA VAL A 85 2.23 5.83 -7.21
C VAL A 85 3.04 4.68 -6.64
N LEU A 86 2.42 3.49 -6.58
CA LEU A 86 3.12 2.31 -6.08
C LEU A 86 3.90 1.65 -7.22
N VAL A 87 5.18 1.39 -6.98
CA VAL A 87 6.05 0.67 -7.90
C VAL A 87 6.34 -0.69 -7.28
N THR A 88 5.90 -1.76 -7.92
CA THR A 88 6.12 -3.11 -7.40
C THR A 88 7.45 -3.64 -7.90
N VAL A 89 8.24 -4.24 -7.02
CA VAL A 89 9.55 -4.79 -7.33
C VAL A 89 9.52 -6.30 -7.18
N ASN A 90 10.02 -6.99 -8.19
CA ASN A 90 10.11 -8.44 -8.14
C ASN A 90 11.09 -8.86 -7.05
N THR A 91 10.67 -9.75 -6.15
CA THR A 91 11.50 -10.19 -5.03
C THR A 91 12.70 -11.01 -5.46
N SER A 92 12.70 -11.50 -6.70
CA SER A 92 13.86 -12.21 -7.24
C SER A 92 14.96 -11.28 -7.73
N TYR A 93 14.70 -9.97 -7.75
CA TYR A 93 15.72 -9.01 -8.19
C TYR A 93 16.91 -9.00 -7.23
N LYS A 94 18.10 -8.90 -7.81
CA LYS A 94 19.34 -8.68 -7.08
C LYS A 94 19.60 -7.18 -6.97
N ILE A 95 20.57 -6.80 -6.18
CA ILE A 95 20.84 -5.39 -5.88
C ILE A 95 21.00 -4.53 -7.13
N PHE A 96 21.70 -5.02 -8.14
CA PHE A 96 21.91 -4.23 -9.35
C PHE A 96 20.62 -4.00 -10.13
N GLU A 97 19.79 -5.03 -10.20
CA GLU A 97 18.49 -4.92 -10.86
C GLU A 97 17.58 -3.96 -10.11
N LEU A 98 17.59 -4.05 -8.79
CA LEU A 98 16.80 -3.16 -7.93
C LEU A 98 17.25 -1.71 -8.12
N GLU A 99 18.55 -1.44 -8.07
CA GLU A 99 19.06 -0.10 -8.25
C GLU A 99 18.63 0.50 -9.59
N TYR A 100 18.75 -0.29 -10.65
CA TYR A 100 18.33 0.13 -11.98
C TYR A 100 16.84 0.50 -11.99
N LEU A 101 15.99 -0.37 -11.45
CA LEU A 101 14.55 -0.14 -11.42
C LEU A 101 14.21 1.13 -10.63
N LEU A 102 14.82 1.32 -9.47
CA LEU A 102 14.54 2.49 -8.63
C LEU A 102 14.92 3.78 -9.34
N ARG A 103 16.00 3.79 -10.07
CA ARG A 103 16.42 4.97 -10.85
C ARG A 103 15.48 5.22 -12.00
N GLN A 104 15.09 4.17 -12.73
CA GLN A 104 14.20 4.29 -13.89
C GLN A 104 12.82 4.78 -13.49
N SER A 105 12.32 4.37 -12.34
CA SER A 105 10.99 4.70 -11.87
C SER A 105 10.93 6.00 -11.07
N ASP A 106 12.08 6.66 -10.87
CA ASP A 106 12.15 7.89 -10.08
C ASP A 106 11.53 7.70 -8.70
N THR A 107 11.91 6.62 -8.03
CA THR A 107 11.35 6.23 -6.76
C THR A 107 11.89 7.10 -5.63
N LYS A 108 10.98 7.65 -4.83
CA LYS A 108 11.32 8.51 -3.70
C LYS A 108 11.49 7.73 -2.40
N CYS A 109 10.78 6.61 -2.26
CA CYS A 109 10.80 5.82 -1.04
C CYS A 109 10.75 4.34 -1.39
N LEU A 110 11.58 3.53 -0.73
CA LEU A 110 11.56 2.09 -0.87
C LEU A 110 11.10 1.46 0.45
N VAL A 111 10.02 0.69 0.37
CA VAL A 111 9.55 -0.12 1.49
C VAL A 111 9.98 -1.56 1.24
N MET A 112 10.65 -2.18 2.20
CA MET A 112 11.12 -3.55 2.04
C MET A 112 10.90 -4.34 3.33
N ILE A 113 10.77 -5.65 3.17
CA ILE A 113 10.64 -6.55 4.30
C ILE A 113 12.05 -6.99 4.71
N GLU A 114 12.31 -6.91 6.01
CA GLU A 114 13.63 -7.15 6.56
C GLU A 114 14.17 -8.55 6.22
N SER A 115 13.28 -9.52 6.06
CA SER A 115 13.67 -10.90 5.76
C SER A 115 14.13 -11.11 4.32
N LEU A 116 14.00 -10.12 3.46
CA LEU A 116 14.53 -10.19 2.10
C LEU A 116 16.02 -9.85 2.10
#